data_427c27b945789c55c8b0cfda9c7c45fa
#
_entry.id   427c27b945789c55c8b0cfda9c7c45fa
#
_cell.length_a   1.000
_cell.length_b   1.000
_cell.length_c   1.000
_cell.angle_alpha   90.00
_cell.angle_beta   90.00
_cell.angle_gamma   90.00
#
_symmetry.space_group_name_H-M   'P 1'
#
loop_
_entity.id
_entity.type
_entity.pdbx_description
1 polymer ?
#
loop_
_entity_poly.entity_id
_entity_poly.type
_entity_poly.pdbx_seq_one_letter_code
_entity_poly.pdbx_strand_id
1 'polypeptide(L)'
;MLTTPDDAIEKVVSEIVNKDPGMIKGKLFIHFSGAKSLKVLAAAVKIGGLSASIHPIKSFASIENSISTLTGTIYGVTYPENKDKETKEYINFFIASLGGKIVEVEDCKKSMYHAAACVASNYLVSLINYAVQIHESIGIKPEDSLKSLTGLIEGTVANIKNLGPQNALTGPIARGDTGTVKEHMENFKLFMKPGEEHIYRVMGQETAKIAFGNGWIKKEVFKEFIRIFT
;
A
#
# COMPACT_ATOMS: atom_id res chain seq x y z
N MET A 1 -6.13 23.97 2.52
CA MET A 1 -5.86 22.57 2.11
C MET A 1 -5.11 22.57 0.80
N LEU A 2 -4.10 21.71 0.65
CA LEU A 2 -3.21 21.60 -0.50
C LEU A 2 -3.47 20.25 -1.17
N THR A 3 -4.12 20.28 -2.32
CA THR A 3 -4.51 19.09 -3.10
C THR A 3 -3.72 19.00 -4.42
N THR A 4 -2.51 19.53 -4.41
CA THR A 4 -1.58 19.51 -5.52
C THR A 4 -0.76 18.21 -5.52
N PRO A 5 -0.11 17.85 -6.65
CA PRO A 5 0.87 16.77 -6.66
C PRO A 5 1.96 16.96 -5.60
N ASP A 6 2.48 15.87 -5.07
CA ASP A 6 3.45 15.84 -3.97
C ASP A 6 4.66 16.75 -4.19
N ASP A 7 5.20 16.77 -5.42
CA ASP A 7 6.37 17.57 -5.77
C ASP A 7 6.08 19.07 -5.94
N ALA A 8 4.80 19.45 -6.02
CA ALA A 8 4.39 20.85 -6.13
C ALA A 8 4.07 21.48 -4.77
N ILE A 9 3.87 20.70 -3.69
CA ILE A 9 3.39 21.19 -2.40
C ILE A 9 4.29 22.31 -1.86
N GLU A 10 5.59 22.09 -1.76
CA GLU A 10 6.55 23.04 -1.19
C GLU A 10 6.60 24.35 -1.99
N LYS A 11 6.58 24.25 -3.31
CA LYS A 11 6.56 25.40 -4.21
C LYS A 11 5.29 26.23 -4.01
N VAL A 12 4.12 25.59 -4.00
CA VAL A 12 2.83 26.25 -3.82
C VAL A 12 2.75 26.93 -2.45
N VAL A 13 3.22 26.30 -1.38
CA VAL A 13 3.29 26.91 -0.05
C VAL A 13 4.17 28.17 -0.07
N SER A 14 5.35 28.09 -0.70
CA SER A 14 6.27 29.23 -0.80
C SER A 14 5.65 30.37 -1.60
N GLU A 15 4.93 30.10 -2.69
CA GLU A 15 4.22 31.12 -3.48
C GLU A 15 3.12 31.81 -2.67
N ILE A 16 2.32 31.04 -1.90
CA ILE A 16 1.28 31.58 -1.03
C ILE A 16 1.89 32.50 0.05
N VAL A 17 2.96 32.04 0.70
CA VAL A 17 3.65 32.79 1.73
C VAL A 17 4.24 34.11 1.20
N ASN A 18 4.86 34.06 0.02
CA ASN A 18 5.46 35.23 -0.60
C ASN A 18 4.40 36.26 -1.07
N LYS A 19 3.23 35.77 -1.52
CA LYS A 19 2.16 36.64 -2.04
C LYS A 19 1.47 37.41 -0.93
N ASP A 20 1.19 36.80 0.22
CA ASP A 20 0.51 37.44 1.34
C ASP A 20 0.97 36.88 2.70
N PRO A 21 2.17 37.29 3.17
CA PRO A 21 2.71 36.81 4.44
C PRO A 21 1.83 37.18 5.65
N GLY A 22 1.06 38.27 5.56
CA GLY A 22 0.19 38.72 6.64
C GLY A 22 -1.00 37.80 6.94
N MET A 23 -1.44 37.03 5.93
CA MET A 23 -2.57 36.09 6.07
C MET A 23 -2.19 34.71 6.59
N ILE A 24 -0.92 34.42 6.84
CA ILE A 24 -0.45 33.06 7.17
C ILE A 24 -0.55 32.73 8.66
N LYS A 25 -0.31 33.73 9.50
CA LYS A 25 -0.29 33.54 10.97
C LYS A 25 -1.60 32.91 11.47
N GLY A 26 -1.49 31.81 12.22
CA GLY A 26 -2.62 31.07 12.76
C GLY A 26 -3.42 30.25 11.71
N LYS A 27 -3.06 30.28 10.44
CA LYS A 27 -3.74 29.45 9.43
C LYS A 27 -3.17 28.02 9.40
N LEU A 28 -4.08 27.06 9.33
CA LEU A 28 -3.72 25.64 9.24
C LEU A 28 -3.50 25.21 7.79
N PHE A 29 -2.28 24.83 7.46
CA PHE A 29 -1.88 24.26 6.19
C PHE A 29 -1.94 22.73 6.28
N ILE A 30 -2.74 22.12 5.41
CA ILE A 30 -2.90 20.65 5.37
C ILE A 30 -2.55 20.17 3.97
N HIS A 31 -1.67 19.16 3.88
CA HIS A 31 -1.47 18.40 2.64
C HIS A 31 -1.98 16.95 2.78
N PHE A 32 -2.25 16.30 1.65
CA PHE A 32 -2.81 14.95 1.61
C PHE A 32 -1.82 13.87 1.17
N SER A 33 -0.54 14.21 1.03
CA SER A 33 0.50 13.23 0.70
C SER A 33 0.71 12.20 1.80
N GLY A 34 0.75 10.93 1.42
CA GLY A 34 1.12 9.83 2.31
C GLY A 34 2.61 9.77 2.62
N ALA A 35 3.45 10.26 1.70
CA ALA A 35 4.91 10.15 1.77
C ALA A 35 5.62 11.39 2.29
N LYS A 36 5.15 12.61 1.89
CA LYS A 36 5.83 13.86 2.24
C LYS A 36 5.69 14.18 3.72
N SER A 37 6.79 14.60 4.34
CA SER A 37 6.81 15.08 5.72
C SER A 37 6.22 16.50 5.83
N LEU A 38 5.94 16.93 7.06
CA LEU A 38 5.48 18.31 7.33
C LEU A 38 6.51 19.38 6.94
N LYS A 39 7.76 19.00 6.67
CA LYS A 39 8.81 19.91 6.21
C LYS A 39 8.45 20.66 4.93
N VAL A 40 7.64 20.07 4.06
CA VAL A 40 7.14 20.76 2.84
C VAL A 40 6.27 21.97 3.14
N LEU A 41 5.79 22.12 4.39
CA LEU A 41 5.02 23.26 4.87
C LEU A 41 5.86 24.27 5.68
N ALA A 42 7.18 24.07 5.76
CA ALA A 42 8.08 24.84 6.65
C ALA A 42 8.03 26.35 6.36
N ALA A 43 7.84 26.77 5.12
CA ALA A 43 7.75 28.19 4.78
C ALA A 43 6.58 28.89 5.52
N ALA A 44 5.42 28.24 5.57
CA ALA A 44 4.26 28.76 6.31
C ALA A 44 4.48 28.71 7.83
N VAL A 45 5.06 27.61 8.34
CA VAL A 45 5.31 27.45 9.79
C VAL A 45 6.28 28.49 10.32
N LYS A 46 7.32 28.87 9.57
CA LYS A 46 8.30 29.89 9.94
C LYS A 46 7.70 31.27 10.24
N ILE A 47 6.54 31.59 9.67
CA ILE A 47 5.86 32.88 9.86
C ILE A 47 4.55 32.74 10.66
N GLY A 48 4.44 31.65 11.45
CA GLY A 48 3.35 31.45 12.40
C GLY A 48 2.13 30.70 11.84
N GLY A 49 2.23 30.05 10.71
CA GLY A 49 1.25 29.06 10.22
C GLY A 49 1.32 27.77 11.01
N LEU A 50 0.23 27.01 11.00
CA LEU A 50 0.13 25.65 11.55
C LEU A 50 0.20 24.63 10.44
N SER A 51 0.67 23.43 10.72
CA SER A 51 0.85 22.38 9.71
C SER A 51 0.24 21.06 10.15
N ALA A 52 -0.30 20.32 9.19
CA ALA A 52 -0.73 18.93 9.39
C ALA A 52 -0.70 18.16 8.06
N SER A 53 -0.73 16.85 8.15
CA SER A 53 -0.94 15.98 7.00
C SER A 53 -2.10 15.02 7.26
N ILE A 54 -2.97 14.84 6.26
CA ILE A 54 -4.12 13.92 6.30
C ILE A 54 -4.07 13.05 5.04
N HIS A 55 -3.61 11.81 5.16
CA HIS A 55 -3.53 10.89 4.04
C HIS A 55 -4.67 9.87 4.07
N PRO A 56 -5.65 9.91 3.15
CA PRO A 56 -6.68 8.88 3.07
C PRO A 56 -6.06 7.57 2.56
N ILE A 57 -6.15 6.49 3.37
CA ILE A 57 -5.68 5.15 2.97
C ILE A 57 -6.76 4.52 2.08
N LYS A 58 -6.78 4.93 0.83
CA LYS A 58 -7.80 4.51 -0.13
C LYS A 58 -7.28 4.61 -1.55
N SER A 59 -7.67 3.65 -2.39
CA SER A 59 -7.46 3.74 -3.84
C SER A 59 -8.54 4.63 -4.47
N PHE A 60 -8.13 5.67 -5.18
CA PHE A 60 -8.99 6.62 -5.86
C PHE A 60 -8.92 6.37 -7.37
N ALA A 61 -9.77 5.46 -7.88
CA ALA A 61 -9.80 5.10 -9.29
C ALA A 61 -10.76 5.99 -10.11
N SER A 62 -11.87 6.45 -9.53
CA SER A 62 -12.79 7.42 -10.12
C SER A 62 -13.37 8.34 -9.05
N ILE A 63 -13.83 9.53 -9.43
CA ILE A 63 -14.39 10.52 -8.51
C ILE A 63 -15.68 9.98 -7.88
N GLU A 64 -16.59 9.44 -8.68
CA GLU A 64 -17.90 8.95 -8.26
C GLU A 64 -17.78 7.82 -7.24
N ASN A 65 -16.97 6.80 -7.56
CA ASN A 65 -16.72 5.68 -6.65
C ASN A 65 -15.98 6.13 -5.39
N SER A 66 -15.09 7.11 -5.52
CA SER A 66 -14.33 7.61 -4.38
C SER A 66 -15.22 8.33 -3.37
N ILE A 67 -16.18 9.15 -3.85
CA ILE A 67 -17.13 9.87 -3.00
C ILE A 67 -18.09 8.88 -2.32
N SER A 68 -18.70 7.97 -3.08
CA SER A 68 -19.70 7.03 -2.55
C SER A 68 -19.16 6.06 -1.50
N THR A 69 -17.85 5.79 -1.54
CA THR A 69 -17.17 4.85 -0.63
C THR A 69 -16.24 5.55 0.37
N LEU A 70 -16.39 6.86 0.59
CA LEU A 70 -15.51 7.64 1.47
C LEU A 70 -15.73 7.30 2.96
N THR A 71 -16.98 7.06 3.33
CA THR A 71 -17.36 6.66 4.70
C THR A 71 -16.63 5.38 5.11
N GLY A 72 -16.09 5.37 6.33
CA GLY A 72 -15.30 4.25 6.86
C GLY A 72 -13.81 4.27 6.42
N THR A 73 -13.39 5.23 5.58
CA THR A 73 -11.99 5.39 5.20
C THR A 73 -11.11 5.66 6.43
N ILE A 74 -9.94 5.02 6.47
CA ILE A 74 -8.92 5.31 7.47
C ILE A 74 -8.01 6.40 6.94
N TYR A 75 -7.69 7.38 7.77
CA TYR A 75 -6.81 8.49 7.45
C TYR A 75 -5.54 8.42 8.30
N GLY A 76 -4.39 8.35 7.65
CA GLY A 76 -3.10 8.54 8.30
C GLY A 76 -2.86 10.01 8.57
N VAL A 77 -2.84 10.40 9.85
CA VAL A 77 -2.71 11.80 10.24
C VAL A 77 -1.36 12.04 10.90
N THR A 78 -0.67 13.08 10.45
CA THR A 78 0.53 13.59 11.07
C THR A 78 0.27 14.97 11.64
N TYR A 79 0.45 15.11 12.95
CA TYR A 79 0.36 16.38 13.67
C TYR A 79 1.74 17.01 13.82
N PRO A 80 1.82 18.36 14.00
CA PRO A 80 3.09 19.00 14.32
C PRO A 80 3.61 18.55 15.70
N GLU A 81 4.89 18.70 15.95
CA GLU A 81 5.53 18.24 17.20
C GLU A 81 4.92 18.85 18.46
N ASN A 82 4.50 20.11 18.42
CA ASN A 82 3.85 20.80 19.53
C ASN A 82 2.43 20.28 19.83
N LYS A 83 1.89 19.41 18.97
CA LYS A 83 0.56 18.77 19.08
C LYS A 83 -0.53 19.75 19.56
N ASP A 84 -0.56 20.93 18.94
CA ASP A 84 -1.55 21.96 19.26
C ASP A 84 -2.95 21.37 19.34
N LYS A 85 -3.60 21.57 20.50
CA LYS A 85 -4.88 20.94 20.83
C LYS A 85 -5.98 21.35 19.86
N GLU A 86 -6.03 22.62 19.50
CA GLU A 86 -7.05 23.16 18.60
C GLU A 86 -6.94 22.56 17.19
N THR A 87 -5.72 22.45 16.68
CA THR A 87 -5.43 21.77 15.41
C THR A 87 -5.88 20.31 15.45
N LYS A 88 -5.60 19.60 16.54
CA LYS A 88 -6.01 18.19 16.70
C LYS A 88 -7.53 18.04 16.72
N GLU A 89 -8.22 18.88 17.48
CA GLU A 89 -9.69 18.87 17.57
C GLU A 89 -10.34 19.18 16.22
N TYR A 90 -9.81 20.16 15.47
CA TYR A 90 -10.29 20.48 14.13
C TYR A 90 -10.14 19.31 13.16
N ILE A 91 -8.97 18.67 13.12
CA ILE A 91 -8.71 17.54 12.24
C ILE A 91 -9.60 16.35 12.60
N ASN A 92 -9.76 16.06 13.89
CA ASN A 92 -10.63 14.99 14.36
C ASN A 92 -12.09 15.24 13.93
N PHE A 93 -12.58 16.47 14.11
CA PHE A 93 -13.91 16.86 13.68
C PHE A 93 -14.06 16.74 12.15
N PHE A 94 -13.08 17.22 11.37
CA PHE A 94 -13.10 17.14 9.92
C PHE A 94 -13.16 15.69 9.44
N ILE A 95 -12.33 14.79 9.96
CA ILE A 95 -12.33 13.39 9.56
C ILE A 95 -13.60 12.67 10.01
N ALA A 96 -14.08 12.95 11.21
CA ALA A 96 -15.33 12.40 11.71
C ALA A 96 -16.54 12.83 10.86
N SER A 97 -16.57 14.09 10.37
CA SER A 97 -17.63 14.58 9.47
C SER A 97 -17.66 13.84 8.11
N LEU A 98 -16.54 13.25 7.69
CA LEU A 98 -16.42 12.38 6.53
C LEU A 98 -16.76 10.90 6.84
N GLY A 99 -17.14 10.58 8.08
CA GLY A 99 -17.34 9.21 8.54
C GLY A 99 -16.04 8.38 8.60
N GLY A 100 -14.90 9.05 8.67
CA GLY A 100 -13.58 8.42 8.68
C GLY A 100 -13.07 8.07 10.07
N LYS A 101 -11.95 7.33 10.09
CA LYS A 101 -11.19 6.97 11.31
C LYS A 101 -9.74 7.41 11.17
N ILE A 102 -9.08 7.68 12.29
CA ILE A 102 -7.70 8.19 12.33
C ILE A 102 -6.73 7.09 12.77
N VAL A 103 -5.58 7.06 12.09
CA VAL A 103 -4.34 6.42 12.55
C VAL A 103 -3.27 7.51 12.61
N GLU A 104 -2.73 7.79 13.80
CA GLU A 104 -1.63 8.75 13.92
C GLU A 104 -0.34 8.18 13.32
N VAL A 105 0.34 8.97 12.50
CA VAL A 105 1.61 8.62 11.86
C VAL A 105 2.64 9.69 12.21
N GLU A 106 3.73 9.29 12.84
CA GLU A 106 4.85 10.19 13.13
C GLU A 106 5.50 10.68 11.81
N ASP A 107 5.87 11.95 11.78
CA ASP A 107 6.40 12.58 10.57
C ASP A 107 7.61 11.85 9.98
N CYS A 108 8.54 11.42 10.82
CA CYS A 108 9.73 10.66 10.39
C CYS A 108 9.41 9.25 9.86
N LYS A 109 8.22 8.71 10.12
CA LYS A 109 7.79 7.37 9.70
C LYS A 109 6.92 7.38 8.43
N LYS A 110 6.53 8.54 7.92
CA LYS A 110 5.61 8.67 6.77
C LYS A 110 6.05 7.88 5.53
N SER A 111 7.33 7.91 5.20
CA SER A 111 7.85 7.19 4.02
C SER A 111 7.61 5.68 4.13
N MET A 112 7.89 5.07 5.27
CA MET A 112 7.65 3.63 5.49
C MET A 112 6.16 3.30 5.58
N TYR A 113 5.37 4.16 6.22
CA TYR A 113 3.92 4.04 6.24
C TYR A 113 3.35 4.04 4.81
N HIS A 114 3.80 4.95 3.95
CA HIS A 114 3.35 5.02 2.56
C HIS A 114 3.85 3.82 1.72
N ALA A 115 5.07 3.35 1.97
CA ALA A 115 5.59 2.14 1.33
C ALA A 115 4.70 0.91 1.61
N ALA A 116 4.20 0.75 2.83
CA ALA A 116 3.25 -0.32 3.15
C ALA A 116 1.94 -0.19 2.36
N ALA A 117 1.42 1.03 2.16
CA ALA A 117 0.23 1.26 1.32
C ALA A 117 0.51 0.92 -0.16
N CYS A 118 1.70 1.26 -0.67
CA CYS A 118 2.11 0.89 -2.02
C CYS A 118 2.17 -0.64 -2.20
N VAL A 119 2.72 -1.37 -1.23
CA VAL A 119 2.75 -2.84 -1.25
C VAL A 119 1.34 -3.41 -1.28
N ALA A 120 0.45 -2.92 -0.42
CA ALA A 120 -0.91 -3.45 -0.29
C ALA A 120 -1.83 -3.11 -1.48
N SER A 121 -1.52 -2.08 -2.26
CA SER A 121 -2.34 -1.60 -3.37
C SER A 121 -1.62 -1.72 -4.72
N ASN A 122 -0.59 -0.90 -4.94
CA ASN A 122 0.07 -0.81 -6.24
C ASN A 122 0.76 -2.12 -6.64
N TYR A 123 1.47 -2.77 -5.71
CA TYR A 123 2.16 -4.03 -5.99
C TYR A 123 1.20 -5.21 -6.12
N LEU A 124 0.03 -5.15 -5.47
CA LEU A 124 -1.03 -6.12 -5.71
C LEU A 124 -1.51 -6.08 -7.16
N VAL A 125 -1.70 -4.88 -7.74
CA VAL A 125 -2.02 -4.73 -9.18
C VAL A 125 -0.93 -5.36 -10.05
N SER A 126 0.35 -5.12 -9.74
CA SER A 126 1.48 -5.70 -10.47
C SER A 126 1.51 -7.23 -10.37
N LEU A 127 1.21 -7.79 -9.19
CA LEU A 127 1.14 -9.25 -9.01
C LEU A 127 -0.02 -9.89 -9.79
N ILE A 128 -1.17 -9.25 -9.82
CA ILE A 128 -2.31 -9.73 -10.63
C ILE A 128 -1.98 -9.67 -12.11
N ASN A 129 -1.39 -8.57 -12.58
CA ASN A 129 -0.92 -8.45 -13.97
C ASN A 129 0.10 -9.54 -14.31
N TYR A 130 1.02 -9.85 -13.40
CA TYR A 130 1.97 -10.94 -13.59
C TYR A 130 1.29 -12.31 -13.70
N ALA A 131 0.26 -12.59 -12.91
CA ALA A 131 -0.53 -13.81 -13.02
C ALA A 131 -1.26 -13.89 -14.38
N VAL A 132 -1.78 -12.78 -14.90
CA VAL A 132 -2.36 -12.69 -16.25
C VAL A 132 -1.30 -13.01 -17.31
N GLN A 133 -0.08 -12.47 -17.22
CA GLN A 133 1.01 -12.76 -18.15
C GLN A 133 1.41 -14.25 -18.15
N ILE A 134 1.42 -14.91 -16.98
CA ILE A 134 1.63 -16.38 -16.91
C ILE A 134 0.53 -17.12 -17.66
N HIS A 135 -0.73 -16.75 -17.49
CA HIS A 135 -1.85 -17.33 -18.23
C HIS A 135 -1.73 -17.09 -19.75
N GLU A 136 -1.32 -15.89 -20.17
CA GLU A 136 -1.10 -15.57 -21.58
C GLU A 136 0.01 -16.45 -22.20
N SER A 137 1.07 -16.73 -21.44
CA SER A 137 2.19 -17.57 -21.91
C SER A 137 1.77 -19.02 -22.27
N ILE A 138 0.66 -19.48 -21.72
CA ILE A 138 0.05 -20.79 -22.02
C ILE A 138 -1.20 -20.70 -22.89
N GLY A 139 -1.45 -19.53 -23.54
CA GLY A 139 -2.49 -19.34 -24.53
C GLY A 139 -3.87 -18.92 -23.99
N ILE A 140 -4.00 -18.59 -22.70
CA ILE A 140 -5.24 -18.05 -22.13
C ILE A 140 -5.30 -16.54 -22.41
N LYS A 141 -6.42 -16.08 -22.97
CA LYS A 141 -6.60 -14.65 -23.28
C LYS A 141 -6.70 -13.80 -22.01
N PRO A 142 -6.20 -12.53 -22.01
CA PRO A 142 -6.22 -11.67 -20.83
C PRO A 142 -7.59 -11.52 -20.17
N GLU A 143 -8.66 -11.37 -20.99
CA GLU A 143 -10.02 -11.20 -20.48
C GLU A 143 -10.53 -12.44 -19.75
N ASP A 144 -10.22 -13.64 -20.26
CA ASP A 144 -10.61 -14.91 -19.66
C ASP A 144 -9.73 -15.21 -18.44
N SER A 145 -8.45 -14.85 -18.50
CA SER A 145 -7.53 -14.91 -17.37
C SER A 145 -8.05 -14.09 -16.20
N LEU A 146 -8.35 -12.81 -16.40
CA LEU A 146 -8.84 -11.94 -15.34
C LEU A 146 -10.17 -12.46 -14.75
N LYS A 147 -11.12 -12.90 -15.59
CA LYS A 147 -12.38 -13.50 -15.10
C LYS A 147 -12.14 -14.72 -14.22
N SER A 148 -11.23 -15.62 -14.63
CA SER A 148 -10.92 -16.84 -13.87
C SER A 148 -10.22 -16.53 -12.53
N LEU A 149 -9.38 -15.51 -12.50
CA LEU A 149 -8.62 -15.12 -11.30
C LEU A 149 -9.44 -14.27 -10.31
N THR A 150 -10.48 -13.55 -10.76
CA THR A 150 -11.24 -12.62 -9.92
C THR A 150 -11.79 -13.31 -8.66
N GLY A 151 -12.46 -14.45 -8.81
CA GLY A 151 -13.02 -15.17 -7.67
C GLY A 151 -11.95 -15.68 -6.69
N LEU A 152 -10.77 -16.09 -7.21
CA LEU A 152 -9.63 -16.48 -6.38
C LEU A 152 -9.06 -15.29 -5.58
N ILE A 153 -8.94 -14.13 -6.23
CA ILE A 153 -8.45 -12.89 -5.61
C ILE A 153 -9.40 -12.45 -4.49
N GLU A 154 -10.71 -12.39 -4.78
CA GLU A 154 -11.74 -12.01 -3.81
C GLU A 154 -11.75 -12.94 -2.60
N GLY A 155 -11.70 -14.26 -2.84
CA GLY A 155 -11.62 -15.26 -1.78
C GLY A 155 -10.35 -15.11 -0.93
N THR A 156 -9.21 -14.83 -1.56
CA THR A 156 -7.95 -14.58 -0.84
C THR A 156 -8.02 -13.33 0.02
N VAL A 157 -8.57 -12.22 -0.51
CA VAL A 157 -8.77 -10.98 0.24
C VAL A 157 -9.72 -11.19 1.42
N ALA A 158 -10.82 -11.94 1.22
CA ALA A 158 -11.74 -12.29 2.30
C ALA A 158 -11.05 -13.12 3.40
N ASN A 159 -10.22 -14.11 3.03
CA ASN A 159 -9.47 -14.91 3.98
C ASN A 159 -8.47 -14.05 4.76
N ILE A 160 -7.73 -13.15 4.10
CA ILE A 160 -6.81 -12.23 4.76
C ILE A 160 -7.55 -11.34 5.78
N LYS A 161 -8.72 -10.84 5.42
CA LYS A 161 -9.56 -10.00 6.29
C LYS A 161 -10.05 -10.76 7.52
N ASN A 162 -10.41 -12.03 7.38
CA ASN A 162 -11.02 -12.83 8.45
C ASN A 162 -9.98 -13.53 9.35
N LEU A 163 -8.86 -13.99 8.77
CA LEU A 163 -7.87 -14.83 9.44
C LEU A 163 -6.54 -14.11 9.72
N GLY A 164 -6.36 -12.95 9.13
CA GLY A 164 -5.06 -12.25 9.06
C GLY A 164 -4.13 -12.84 8.00
N PRO A 165 -3.12 -12.08 7.53
CA PRO A 165 -2.28 -12.47 6.41
C PRO A 165 -1.46 -13.74 6.66
N GLN A 166 -1.08 -14.00 7.91
CA GLN A 166 -0.28 -15.18 8.26
C GLN A 166 -1.09 -16.49 8.14
N ASN A 167 -2.37 -16.47 8.55
CA ASN A 167 -3.21 -17.67 8.59
C ASN A 167 -4.05 -17.86 7.30
N ALA A 168 -4.06 -16.88 6.41
CA ALA A 168 -4.81 -16.93 5.16
C ALA A 168 -4.10 -17.71 4.04
N LEU A 169 -2.83 -18.09 4.24
CA LEU A 169 -2.04 -18.77 3.23
C LEU A 169 -2.60 -20.17 2.94
N THR A 170 -2.74 -20.47 1.67
CA THR A 170 -3.12 -21.79 1.13
C THR A 170 -2.16 -22.22 0.03
N GLY A 171 -2.44 -23.32 -0.65
CA GLY A 171 -1.68 -23.75 -1.83
C GLY A 171 -0.51 -24.70 -1.52
N PRO A 172 0.32 -25.02 -2.54
CA PRO A 172 1.33 -26.07 -2.44
C PRO A 172 2.40 -25.78 -1.39
N ILE A 173 2.86 -24.55 -1.28
CA ILE A 173 3.90 -24.16 -0.31
C ILE A 173 3.40 -24.35 1.13
N ALA A 174 2.15 -23.95 1.42
CA ALA A 174 1.55 -24.16 2.74
C ALA A 174 1.47 -25.65 3.13
N ARG A 175 1.30 -26.55 2.15
CA ARG A 175 1.24 -27.99 2.35
C ARG A 175 2.59 -28.70 2.26
N GLY A 176 3.67 -27.98 1.98
CA GLY A 176 5.01 -28.56 1.82
C GLY A 176 5.22 -29.32 0.51
N ASP A 177 4.41 -29.08 -0.51
CA ASP A 177 4.48 -29.74 -1.81
C ASP A 177 5.60 -29.14 -2.68
N THR A 178 6.81 -29.62 -2.47
CA THR A 178 7.99 -29.19 -3.24
C THR A 178 7.96 -29.72 -4.68
N GLY A 179 7.25 -30.82 -4.93
CA GLY A 179 7.13 -31.41 -6.28
C GLY A 179 6.42 -30.46 -7.24
N THR A 180 5.23 -30.00 -6.88
CA THR A 180 4.47 -29.03 -7.67
C THR A 180 5.26 -27.75 -7.93
N VAL A 181 6.00 -27.25 -6.93
CA VAL A 181 6.78 -26.02 -7.10
C VAL A 181 7.98 -26.21 -8.03
N LYS A 182 8.63 -27.37 -8.01
CA LYS A 182 9.68 -27.71 -8.99
C LYS A 182 9.14 -27.74 -10.41
N GLU A 183 7.99 -28.37 -10.60
CA GLU A 183 7.31 -28.41 -11.91
C GLU A 183 6.96 -27.01 -12.41
N HIS A 184 6.46 -26.12 -11.55
CA HIS A 184 6.27 -24.72 -11.92
C HIS A 184 7.56 -24.08 -12.42
N MET A 185 8.69 -24.27 -11.71
CA MET A 185 9.97 -23.67 -12.11
C MET A 185 10.53 -24.23 -13.43
N GLU A 186 10.27 -25.50 -13.73
CA GLU A 186 10.61 -26.10 -15.02
C GLU A 186 9.74 -25.50 -16.15
N ASN A 187 8.44 -25.34 -15.91
CA ASN A 187 7.51 -24.77 -16.88
C ASN A 187 7.77 -23.28 -17.16
N PHE A 188 8.25 -22.52 -16.19
CA PHE A 188 8.71 -21.14 -16.45
C PHE A 188 9.76 -21.08 -17.56
N LYS A 189 10.70 -22.04 -17.59
CA LYS A 189 11.75 -22.11 -18.62
C LYS A 189 11.21 -22.44 -20.01
N LEU A 190 10.04 -23.12 -20.08
CA LEU A 190 9.43 -23.54 -21.34
C LEU A 190 8.51 -22.46 -21.93
N PHE A 191 7.79 -21.73 -21.09
CA PHE A 191 6.68 -20.88 -21.51
C PHE A 191 6.95 -19.37 -21.31
N MET A 192 7.99 -18.99 -20.56
CA MET A 192 8.30 -17.59 -20.30
C MET A 192 9.75 -17.26 -20.68
N LYS A 193 10.03 -15.98 -20.87
CA LYS A 193 11.40 -15.53 -21.18
C LYS A 193 12.29 -15.63 -19.95
N PRO A 194 13.61 -15.86 -20.15
CA PRO A 194 14.56 -15.88 -19.02
C PRO A 194 14.47 -14.60 -18.17
N GLY A 195 14.36 -14.79 -16.87
CA GLY A 195 14.26 -13.70 -15.89
C GLY A 195 12.81 -13.32 -15.52
N GLU A 196 11.81 -13.70 -16.29
CA GLU A 196 10.40 -13.40 -15.95
C GLU A 196 9.91 -14.22 -14.74
N GLU A 197 10.58 -15.31 -14.37
CA GLU A 197 10.32 -16.09 -13.16
C GLU A 197 10.79 -15.39 -11.87
N HIS A 198 11.50 -14.27 -11.94
CA HIS A 198 12.09 -13.63 -10.76
C HIS A 198 11.06 -13.27 -9.69
N ILE A 199 9.93 -12.69 -10.09
CA ILE A 199 8.83 -12.34 -9.15
C ILE A 199 8.31 -13.60 -8.46
N TYR A 200 8.11 -14.69 -9.22
CA TYR A 200 7.63 -15.97 -8.66
C TYR A 200 8.61 -16.53 -7.62
N ARG A 201 9.92 -16.48 -7.90
CA ARG A 201 10.96 -16.92 -6.98
C ARG A 201 10.95 -16.12 -5.67
N VAL A 202 10.97 -14.78 -5.76
CA VAL A 202 10.96 -13.90 -4.58
C VAL A 202 9.71 -14.12 -3.74
N MET A 203 8.54 -14.13 -4.37
CA MET A 203 7.27 -14.37 -3.66
C MET A 203 7.20 -15.78 -3.09
N GLY A 204 7.74 -16.77 -3.77
CA GLY A 204 7.84 -18.14 -3.28
C GLY A 204 8.67 -18.25 -2.00
N GLN A 205 9.81 -17.56 -1.94
CA GLN A 205 10.65 -17.50 -0.72
C GLN A 205 9.89 -16.85 0.45
N GLU A 206 9.22 -15.72 0.22
CA GLU A 206 8.44 -15.05 1.28
C GLU A 206 7.26 -15.91 1.74
N THR A 207 6.59 -16.59 0.81
CA THR A 207 5.51 -17.53 1.13
C THR A 207 6.00 -18.72 1.97
N ALA A 208 7.18 -19.26 1.64
CA ALA A 208 7.80 -20.34 2.43
C ALA A 208 8.17 -19.88 3.85
N LYS A 209 8.60 -18.63 4.04
CA LYS A 209 8.84 -18.06 5.38
C LYS A 209 7.55 -18.02 6.21
N ILE A 210 6.42 -17.64 5.62
CA ILE A 210 5.12 -17.65 6.31
C ILE A 210 4.74 -19.06 6.73
N ALA A 211 4.81 -20.04 5.81
CA ALA A 211 4.47 -21.43 6.09
C ALA A 211 5.36 -22.04 7.19
N PHE A 212 6.66 -21.73 7.17
CA PHE A 212 7.60 -22.19 8.19
C PHE A 212 7.37 -21.50 9.54
N GLY A 213 7.14 -20.19 9.55
CA GLY A 213 6.84 -19.42 10.75
C GLY A 213 5.59 -19.90 11.48
N ASN A 214 4.59 -20.37 10.74
CA ASN A 214 3.37 -20.98 11.28
C ASN A 214 3.54 -22.45 11.71
N GLY A 215 4.70 -23.05 11.49
CA GLY A 215 4.94 -24.45 11.80
C GLY A 215 4.23 -25.45 10.86
N TRP A 216 3.72 -25.00 9.71
CA TRP A 216 3.02 -25.86 8.75
C TRP A 216 3.98 -26.76 7.96
N ILE A 217 5.22 -26.31 7.76
CA ILE A 217 6.26 -27.08 7.11
C ILE A 217 7.48 -27.26 8.01
N LYS A 218 8.15 -28.43 7.87
CA LYS A 218 9.37 -28.73 8.60
C LYS A 218 10.57 -27.96 8.05
N LYS A 219 11.63 -27.83 8.83
CA LYS A 219 12.86 -27.11 8.46
C LYS A 219 13.51 -27.66 7.18
N GLU A 220 13.47 -28.96 6.95
CA GLU A 220 14.01 -29.60 5.76
C GLU A 220 13.27 -29.19 4.51
N VAL A 221 11.93 -29.17 4.57
CA VAL A 221 11.05 -28.72 3.48
C VAL A 221 11.24 -27.22 3.20
N PHE A 222 11.34 -26.40 4.25
CA PHE A 222 11.66 -24.99 4.10
C PHE A 222 12.99 -24.77 3.35
N LYS A 223 14.06 -25.47 3.77
CA LYS A 223 15.36 -25.39 3.09
C LYS A 223 15.28 -25.80 1.62
N GLU A 224 14.46 -26.81 1.33
CA GLU A 224 14.23 -27.25 -0.05
C GLU A 224 13.55 -26.19 -0.89
N PHE A 225 12.48 -25.54 -0.39
CA PHE A 225 11.86 -24.41 -1.07
C PHE A 225 12.85 -23.26 -1.34
N ILE A 226 13.69 -22.91 -0.36
CA ILE A 226 14.70 -21.87 -0.59
C ILE A 226 15.65 -22.26 -1.74
N ARG A 227 16.08 -23.53 -1.84
CA ARG A 227 16.94 -24.00 -2.95
C ARG A 227 16.23 -23.96 -4.31
N ILE A 228 14.93 -24.28 -4.36
CA ILE A 228 14.14 -24.23 -5.60
C ILE A 228 14.03 -22.79 -6.10
N PHE A 229 13.89 -21.84 -5.20
CA PHE A 229 13.71 -20.43 -5.51
C PHE A 229 15.02 -19.61 -5.64
N THR A 230 16.17 -20.20 -5.33
CA THR A 230 17.48 -19.58 -5.59
C THR A 230 17.97 -19.92 -7.00
#